data_0e773ce8f60aa1bcd25de077dcbb9ad9
#
_entry.id   0e773ce8f60aa1bcd25de077dcbb9ad9
#
_cell.length_a   1.000
_cell.length_b   1.000
_cell.length_c   1.000
_cell.angle_alpha   90.00
_cell.angle_beta   90.00
_cell.angle_gamma   90.00
#
_symmetry.space_group_name_H-M   'P 1'
#
loop_
_entity.id
_entity.type
_entity.pdbx_description
1 polymer ?
#
loop_
_entity_poly.entity_id
_entity_poly.type
_entity_poly.pdbx_seq_one_letter_code
_entity_poly.pdbx_strand_id
1 'polypeptide(L)'
;MDAPLWIDTYAPELADLPQPEVRDRLQRTIGEPMNLLLQGPPGVGKTAAARALARAVHEDPDADLIELNVADFFGRSKKEIKNDPRFEGFLTGKSRMAKADMINHVLTESASHAPVSGEFKTILLDNAEAIREDFQQALRRVMEQHHRTTQFVFTTRQPTKLIAPIHSRCFPVPMRTPTTDETIARLETICDAEDIAYDTDGLEFVASAADGDLREAILTAQTTAEQEGELTMQTAYETLGDIGDDEAIADALTAARAGEFSDARGTLDDLLSDGGYDGKTLLTELLRVARSQSALGSDEIARLHKLAGAADHELSEGLDDKLHLMHLLTAWADGRTDLRTMA
;
A
#
# COMPACT_ATOMS: atom_id res chain seq x y z
N MET A 1 2.16 25.55 -7.58
CA MET A 1 2.49 24.29 -8.32
C MET A 1 2.90 23.36 -7.21
N ASP A 2 2.14 22.29 -7.01
CA ASP A 2 2.50 21.31 -6.00
C ASP A 2 3.83 20.70 -6.41
N ALA A 3 4.77 20.59 -5.47
CA ALA A 3 6.07 19.95 -5.71
C ALA A 3 5.83 18.49 -6.15
N PRO A 4 6.64 17.93 -7.05
CA PRO A 4 6.50 16.54 -7.42
C PRO A 4 6.78 15.65 -6.20
N LEU A 5 6.05 14.54 -6.09
CA LEU A 5 6.24 13.62 -4.97
C LEU A 5 7.62 12.96 -5.02
N TRP A 6 8.33 12.96 -3.91
CA TRP A 6 9.65 12.33 -3.79
C TRP A 6 9.62 10.83 -4.11
N ILE A 7 8.51 10.15 -3.81
CA ILE A 7 8.32 8.74 -4.15
C ILE A 7 8.38 8.45 -5.67
N ASP A 8 8.01 9.43 -6.49
CA ASP A 8 8.04 9.31 -7.95
C ASP A 8 9.35 9.85 -8.52
N THR A 9 9.80 11.01 -8.02
CA THR A 9 11.05 11.68 -8.47
C THR A 9 12.27 10.82 -8.17
N TYR A 10 12.32 10.24 -6.97
CA TYR A 10 13.42 9.40 -6.50
C TYR A 10 13.08 7.92 -6.56
N ALA A 11 12.36 7.47 -7.60
CA ALA A 11 12.13 6.05 -7.81
C ALA A 11 13.49 5.32 -7.93
N PRO A 12 13.75 4.25 -7.16
CA PRO A 12 15.06 3.61 -7.11
C PRO A 12 15.41 2.93 -8.43
N GLU A 13 16.69 2.96 -8.81
CA GLU A 13 17.24 2.02 -9.77
C GLU A 13 17.38 0.63 -9.15
N LEU A 14 17.59 -0.40 -9.99
CA LEU A 14 17.67 -1.78 -9.48
C LEU A 14 18.82 -1.97 -8.48
N ALA A 15 19.93 -1.27 -8.67
CA ALA A 15 21.08 -1.29 -7.77
C ALA A 15 20.82 -0.61 -6.42
N ASP A 16 19.86 0.33 -6.38
CA ASP A 16 19.55 1.18 -5.23
C ASP A 16 18.36 0.69 -4.41
N LEU A 17 17.84 -0.51 -4.73
CA LEU A 17 16.78 -1.11 -3.93
C LEU A 17 17.29 -1.33 -2.49
N PRO A 18 16.53 -0.92 -1.45
CA PRO A 18 17.00 -0.97 -0.07
C PRO A 18 17.28 -2.39 0.44
N GLN A 19 16.57 -3.38 -0.05
CA GLN A 19 16.70 -4.78 0.38
C GLN A 19 17.72 -5.53 -0.51
N PRO A 20 18.93 -5.87 -0.01
CA PRO A 20 19.98 -6.51 -0.81
C PRO A 20 19.55 -7.86 -1.43
N GLU A 21 18.81 -8.66 -0.66
CA GLU A 21 18.32 -9.96 -1.12
C GLU A 21 17.31 -9.87 -2.26
N VAL A 22 16.52 -8.80 -2.32
CA VAL A 22 15.60 -8.52 -3.43
C VAL A 22 16.39 -8.10 -4.65
N ARG A 23 17.32 -7.17 -4.49
CA ARG A 23 18.22 -6.72 -5.55
C ARG A 23 18.96 -7.87 -6.20
N ASP A 24 19.59 -8.74 -5.39
CA ASP A 24 20.34 -9.90 -5.89
C ASP A 24 19.44 -10.90 -6.63
N ARG A 25 18.21 -11.09 -6.18
CA ARG A 25 17.24 -11.97 -6.86
C ARG A 25 16.81 -11.40 -8.20
N LEU A 26 16.47 -10.12 -8.25
CA LEU A 26 16.03 -9.46 -9.48
C LEU A 26 17.15 -9.35 -10.51
N GLN A 27 18.38 -9.05 -10.08
CA GLN A 27 19.54 -9.02 -10.96
C GLN A 27 19.79 -10.35 -11.69
N ARG A 28 19.50 -11.49 -11.05
CA ARG A 28 19.63 -12.82 -11.67
C ARG A 28 18.56 -13.11 -12.73
N THR A 29 17.52 -12.30 -12.81
CA THR A 29 16.46 -12.46 -13.80
C THR A 29 16.65 -11.58 -15.04
N ILE A 30 17.72 -10.78 -15.08
CA ILE A 30 18.06 -9.97 -16.25
C ILE A 30 18.56 -10.91 -17.36
N GLY A 31 18.03 -10.74 -18.57
CA GLY A 31 18.45 -11.45 -19.76
C GLY A 31 17.54 -12.60 -20.21
N GLU A 32 16.64 -13.10 -19.34
CA GLU A 32 15.62 -14.09 -19.74
C GLU A 32 14.24 -13.69 -19.20
N PRO A 33 13.15 -13.82 -19.99
CA PRO A 33 11.79 -13.47 -19.56
C PRO A 33 11.27 -14.46 -18.52
N MET A 34 11.61 -14.25 -17.26
CA MET A 34 11.13 -15.05 -16.14
C MET A 34 9.94 -14.36 -15.45
N ASN A 35 8.82 -15.05 -15.34
CA ASN A 35 7.69 -14.49 -14.58
C ASN A 35 8.03 -14.39 -13.09
N LEU A 36 7.64 -13.28 -12.45
CA LEU A 36 7.98 -12.95 -11.08
C LEU A 36 6.73 -12.71 -10.23
N LEU A 37 6.82 -13.08 -8.97
CA LEU A 37 5.81 -12.79 -7.96
C LEU A 37 6.47 -12.05 -6.79
N LEU A 38 6.38 -10.71 -6.79
CA LEU A 38 6.85 -9.85 -5.70
C LEU A 38 5.76 -9.81 -4.62
N GLN A 39 6.07 -10.36 -3.47
CA GLN A 39 5.09 -10.51 -2.38
C GLN A 39 5.62 -9.93 -1.07
N GLY A 40 4.78 -9.22 -0.33
CA GLY A 40 5.17 -8.60 0.93
C GLY A 40 4.17 -7.54 1.41
N PRO A 41 4.40 -6.93 2.58
CA PRO A 41 3.54 -5.90 3.16
C PRO A 41 3.32 -4.69 2.23
N PRO A 42 2.34 -3.81 2.52
CA PRO A 42 2.24 -2.52 1.82
C PRO A 42 3.51 -1.70 2.02
N GLY A 43 3.73 -0.68 1.20
CA GLY A 43 4.82 0.29 1.33
C GLY A 43 6.26 -0.19 1.14
N VAL A 44 6.54 -1.51 1.11
CA VAL A 44 7.92 -2.07 1.04
C VAL A 44 8.62 -1.91 -0.32
N GLY A 45 7.98 -1.24 -1.30
CA GLY A 45 8.60 -0.95 -2.60
C GLY A 45 8.40 -2.00 -3.69
N LYS A 46 7.40 -2.91 -3.61
CA LYS A 46 7.15 -3.96 -4.63
C LYS A 46 7.02 -3.40 -6.05
N THR A 47 6.15 -2.42 -6.24
CA THR A 47 5.91 -1.79 -7.55
C THR A 47 7.14 -1.03 -8.03
N ALA A 48 7.85 -0.34 -7.13
CA ALA A 48 9.11 0.34 -7.45
C ALA A 48 10.19 -0.64 -7.90
N ALA A 49 10.32 -1.79 -7.23
CA ALA A 49 11.25 -2.85 -7.61
C ALA A 49 10.92 -3.47 -8.99
N ALA A 50 9.63 -3.67 -9.29
CA ALA A 50 9.20 -4.15 -10.61
C ALA A 50 9.50 -3.15 -11.72
N ARG A 51 9.27 -1.85 -11.49
CA ARG A 51 9.62 -0.77 -12.42
C ARG A 51 11.14 -0.64 -12.59
N ALA A 52 11.90 -0.75 -11.50
CA ALA A 52 13.36 -0.72 -11.55
C ALA A 52 13.93 -1.89 -12.38
N LEU A 53 13.36 -3.08 -12.22
CA LEU A 53 13.71 -4.22 -13.07
C LEU A 53 13.41 -3.96 -14.54
N ALA A 54 12.23 -3.44 -14.86
CA ALA A 54 11.85 -3.14 -16.24
C ALA A 54 12.80 -2.11 -16.88
N ARG A 55 13.19 -1.06 -16.13
CA ARG A 55 14.20 -0.09 -16.60
C ARG A 55 15.58 -0.73 -16.83
N ALA A 56 15.96 -1.71 -16.02
CA ALA A 56 17.24 -2.40 -16.16
C ALA A 56 17.27 -3.40 -17.32
N VAL A 57 16.10 -3.88 -17.77
CA VAL A 57 15.97 -4.94 -18.77
C VAL A 57 15.67 -4.37 -20.17
N HIS A 58 14.87 -3.30 -20.26
CA HIS A 58 14.40 -2.75 -21.52
C HIS A 58 15.19 -1.50 -21.92
N GLU A 59 15.55 -1.39 -23.20
CA GLU A 59 16.16 -0.18 -23.76
C GLU A 59 15.15 0.99 -23.82
N ASP A 60 13.87 0.66 -24.06
CA ASP A 60 12.74 1.61 -24.03
C ASP A 60 11.67 1.10 -23.05
N PRO A 61 11.82 1.40 -21.74
CA PRO A 61 10.86 0.96 -20.72
C PRO A 61 9.45 1.51 -20.93
N ASP A 62 9.31 2.71 -21.50
CA ASP A 62 8.00 3.32 -21.74
C ASP A 62 7.21 2.57 -22.81
N ALA A 63 7.88 1.95 -23.76
CA ALA A 63 7.27 1.16 -24.81
C ALA A 63 7.07 -0.32 -24.41
N ASP A 64 8.02 -0.90 -23.66
CA ASP A 64 8.05 -2.34 -23.38
C ASP A 64 7.60 -2.73 -21.95
N LEU A 65 7.25 -1.75 -21.09
CA LEU A 65 6.56 -1.97 -19.81
C LEU A 65 5.09 -1.61 -19.92
N ILE A 66 4.21 -2.59 -19.77
CA ILE A 66 2.77 -2.38 -19.64
C ILE A 66 2.38 -2.55 -18.18
N GLU A 67 2.05 -1.47 -17.51
CA GLU A 67 1.64 -1.50 -16.11
C GLU A 67 0.11 -1.44 -15.98
N LEU A 68 -0.44 -2.39 -15.23
CA LEU A 68 -1.85 -2.50 -14.93
C LEU A 68 -2.03 -2.58 -13.41
N ASN A 69 -2.57 -1.52 -12.80
CA ASN A 69 -3.09 -1.63 -11.46
C ASN A 69 -4.40 -2.43 -11.52
N VAL A 70 -4.36 -3.64 -10.99
CA VAL A 70 -5.46 -4.59 -11.13
C VAL A 70 -6.71 -4.11 -10.40
N ALA A 71 -6.58 -3.59 -9.17
CA ALA A 71 -7.70 -3.12 -8.38
C ALA A 71 -8.46 -2.01 -9.13
N ASP A 72 -7.73 -1.04 -9.66
CA ASP A 72 -8.23 0.06 -10.45
C ASP A 72 -8.88 -0.42 -11.76
N PHE A 73 -8.18 -1.26 -12.51
CA PHE A 73 -8.62 -1.75 -13.79
C PHE A 73 -9.92 -2.57 -13.71
N PHE A 74 -10.02 -3.44 -12.69
CA PHE A 74 -11.24 -4.20 -12.44
C PHE A 74 -12.35 -3.35 -11.81
N GLY A 75 -12.02 -2.25 -11.11
CA GLY A 75 -12.98 -1.25 -10.60
C GLY A 75 -13.64 -0.40 -11.69
N ARG A 76 -12.90 -0.05 -12.75
CA ARG A 76 -13.36 0.85 -13.82
C ARG A 76 -14.60 0.34 -14.55
N SER A 77 -15.43 1.28 -15.01
CA SER A 77 -16.54 0.98 -15.90
C SER A 77 -16.03 0.58 -17.29
N LYS A 78 -16.87 -0.12 -18.05
CA LYS A 78 -16.61 -0.49 -19.45
C LYS A 78 -16.26 0.73 -20.33
N LYS A 79 -16.88 1.90 -20.05
CA LYS A 79 -16.65 3.14 -20.78
C LYS A 79 -15.26 3.70 -20.50
N GLU A 80 -14.80 3.64 -19.26
CA GLU A 80 -13.49 4.10 -18.86
C GLU A 80 -12.38 3.21 -19.44
N ILE A 81 -12.53 1.89 -19.39
CA ILE A 81 -11.58 0.96 -20.03
C ILE A 81 -11.45 1.21 -21.54
N LYS A 82 -12.59 1.46 -22.19
CA LYS A 82 -12.62 1.73 -23.64
C LYS A 82 -11.96 3.05 -24.03
N ASN A 83 -12.05 4.04 -23.16
CA ASN A 83 -11.51 5.39 -23.41
C ASN A 83 -10.08 5.56 -22.86
N ASP A 84 -9.47 4.50 -22.31
CA ASP A 84 -8.09 4.54 -21.85
C ASP A 84 -7.16 4.53 -23.09
N PRO A 85 -6.34 5.56 -23.30
CA PRO A 85 -5.47 5.67 -24.48
C PRO A 85 -4.54 4.47 -24.68
N ARG A 86 -4.13 3.82 -23.55
CA ARG A 86 -3.26 2.63 -23.59
C ARG A 86 -3.92 1.44 -24.27
N PHE A 87 -5.25 1.35 -24.28
CA PHE A 87 -6.00 0.20 -24.77
C PHE A 87 -6.91 0.52 -25.95
N GLU A 88 -6.95 1.77 -26.40
CA GLU A 88 -7.80 2.21 -27.50
C GLU A 88 -7.57 1.38 -28.77
N GLY A 89 -6.29 1.13 -29.10
CA GLY A 89 -5.92 0.32 -30.26
C GLY A 89 -6.44 -1.12 -30.21
N PHE A 90 -6.49 -1.71 -29.01
CA PHE A 90 -6.95 -3.10 -28.82
C PHE A 90 -8.47 -3.23 -28.80
N LEU A 91 -9.18 -2.15 -28.48
CA LEU A 91 -10.64 -2.13 -28.26
C LEU A 91 -11.44 -1.52 -29.41
N THR A 92 -10.76 -1.03 -30.44
CA THR A 92 -11.41 -0.45 -31.63
C THR A 92 -12.36 -1.46 -32.28
N GLY A 93 -13.62 -1.06 -32.46
CA GLY A 93 -14.66 -1.91 -33.04
C GLY A 93 -15.27 -2.96 -32.11
N LYS A 94 -14.82 -3.10 -30.86
CA LYS A 94 -15.25 -4.15 -29.93
C LYS A 94 -16.23 -3.65 -28.85
N SER A 95 -17.10 -2.70 -29.18
CA SER A 95 -18.04 -2.05 -28.25
C SER A 95 -19.09 -2.98 -27.61
N ARG A 96 -19.33 -4.17 -28.18
CA ARG A 96 -20.35 -5.13 -27.71
C ARG A 96 -19.81 -6.17 -26.73
N MET A 97 -18.49 -6.22 -26.48
CA MET A 97 -17.92 -7.18 -25.53
C MET A 97 -18.42 -6.94 -24.11
N ALA A 98 -18.60 -8.00 -23.33
CA ALA A 98 -18.78 -7.89 -21.90
C ALA A 98 -17.49 -7.35 -21.24
N LYS A 99 -17.58 -6.72 -20.06
CA LYS A 99 -16.42 -6.17 -19.36
C LYS A 99 -15.32 -7.22 -19.13
N ALA A 100 -15.73 -8.41 -18.72
CA ALA A 100 -14.81 -9.54 -18.50
C ALA A 100 -14.04 -9.92 -19.78
N ASP A 101 -14.74 -10.05 -20.91
CA ASP A 101 -14.13 -10.39 -22.19
C ASP A 101 -13.21 -9.27 -22.68
N MET A 102 -13.56 -8.01 -22.41
CA MET A 102 -12.73 -6.85 -22.74
C MET A 102 -11.41 -6.87 -21.98
N ILE A 103 -11.43 -7.15 -20.69
CA ILE A 103 -10.22 -7.26 -19.86
C ILE A 103 -9.31 -8.41 -20.34
N ASN A 104 -9.90 -9.59 -20.57
CA ASN A 104 -9.16 -10.74 -21.12
C ASN A 104 -8.56 -10.42 -22.49
N HIS A 105 -9.30 -9.72 -23.33
CA HIS A 105 -8.85 -9.32 -24.64
C HIS A 105 -7.66 -8.35 -24.54
N VAL A 106 -7.75 -7.31 -23.71
CA VAL A 106 -6.64 -6.36 -23.48
C VAL A 106 -5.39 -7.09 -23.02
N LEU A 107 -5.49 -7.99 -22.03
CA LEU A 107 -4.35 -8.76 -21.55
C LEU A 107 -3.74 -9.66 -22.65
N THR A 108 -4.59 -10.33 -23.43
CA THR A 108 -4.15 -11.21 -24.51
C THR A 108 -3.46 -10.43 -25.62
N GLU A 109 -4.06 -9.34 -26.07
CA GLU A 109 -3.47 -8.47 -27.12
C GLU A 109 -2.20 -7.81 -26.62
N SER A 110 -2.21 -7.30 -25.39
CA SER A 110 -1.00 -6.74 -24.78
C SER A 110 0.14 -7.76 -24.74
N ALA A 111 -0.12 -9.03 -24.47
CA ALA A 111 0.89 -10.07 -24.48
C ALA A 111 1.30 -10.52 -25.88
N SER A 112 0.39 -10.45 -26.86
CA SER A 112 0.62 -10.95 -28.24
C SER A 112 1.46 -10.02 -29.11
N HIS A 113 1.45 -8.70 -28.82
CA HIS A 113 2.27 -7.75 -29.59
C HIS A 113 3.76 -7.99 -29.34
N ALA A 114 4.54 -7.85 -30.39
CA ALA A 114 6.00 -7.93 -30.27
C ALA A 114 6.53 -6.78 -29.38
N PRO A 115 7.65 -6.98 -28.67
CA PRO A 115 8.34 -5.89 -28.01
C PRO A 115 8.79 -4.84 -29.02
N VAL A 116 8.88 -3.59 -28.59
CA VAL A 116 9.35 -2.47 -29.44
C VAL A 116 10.88 -2.48 -29.49
N SER A 117 11.51 -2.74 -28.35
CA SER A 117 12.95 -2.89 -28.20
C SER A 117 13.27 -4.23 -27.53
N GLY A 118 14.34 -4.90 -27.96
CA GLY A 118 14.79 -6.14 -27.33
C GLY A 118 13.97 -7.40 -27.69
N GLU A 119 14.12 -8.45 -26.87
CA GLU A 119 13.59 -9.79 -27.16
C GLU A 119 12.22 -10.06 -26.51
N PHE A 120 11.89 -9.36 -25.43
CA PHE A 120 10.64 -9.52 -24.72
C PHE A 120 10.19 -8.19 -24.07
N LYS A 121 8.95 -8.13 -23.64
CA LYS A 121 8.36 -7.02 -22.89
C LYS A 121 7.91 -7.48 -21.51
N THR A 122 7.65 -6.53 -20.62
CA THR A 122 7.15 -6.78 -19.26
C THR A 122 5.71 -6.32 -19.12
N ILE A 123 4.86 -7.18 -18.55
CA ILE A 123 3.52 -6.83 -18.10
C ILE A 123 3.52 -6.90 -16.58
N LEU A 124 3.42 -5.74 -15.95
CA LEU A 124 3.30 -5.59 -14.50
C LEU A 124 1.83 -5.58 -14.09
N LEU A 125 1.44 -6.53 -13.28
CA LEU A 125 0.12 -6.64 -12.68
C LEU A 125 0.22 -6.28 -11.20
N ASP A 126 -0.05 -5.01 -10.89
CA ASP A 126 0.04 -4.48 -9.54
C ASP A 126 -1.24 -4.75 -8.74
N ASN A 127 -1.11 -5.08 -7.44
CA ASN A 127 -2.21 -5.53 -6.56
C ASN A 127 -2.95 -6.77 -7.08
N ALA A 128 -2.19 -7.78 -7.47
CA ALA A 128 -2.70 -8.98 -8.14
C ALA A 128 -3.69 -9.81 -7.29
N GLU A 129 -3.75 -9.61 -5.98
CA GLU A 129 -4.79 -10.19 -5.11
C GLU A 129 -6.21 -9.76 -5.47
N ALA A 130 -6.37 -8.69 -6.23
CA ALA A 130 -7.67 -8.22 -6.73
C ALA A 130 -8.14 -8.96 -8.00
N ILE A 131 -7.29 -9.80 -8.61
CA ILE A 131 -7.66 -10.60 -9.79
C ILE A 131 -8.64 -11.70 -9.37
N ARG A 132 -9.83 -11.69 -9.98
CA ARG A 132 -10.82 -12.75 -9.77
C ARG A 132 -10.31 -14.09 -10.33
N GLU A 133 -10.73 -15.19 -9.74
CA GLU A 133 -10.24 -16.52 -10.10
C GLU A 133 -10.47 -16.91 -11.58
N ASP A 134 -11.63 -16.54 -12.14
CA ASP A 134 -11.93 -16.77 -13.56
C ASP A 134 -10.91 -16.07 -14.50
N PHE A 135 -10.46 -14.87 -14.13
CA PHE A 135 -9.41 -14.15 -14.85
C PHE A 135 -8.03 -14.76 -14.65
N GLN A 136 -7.73 -15.23 -13.45
CA GLN A 136 -6.45 -15.92 -13.21
C GLN A 136 -6.30 -17.17 -14.07
N GLN A 137 -7.39 -17.91 -14.32
CA GLN A 137 -7.41 -19.07 -15.22
C GLN A 137 -7.15 -18.67 -16.70
N ALA A 138 -7.71 -17.54 -17.14
CA ALA A 138 -7.44 -17.01 -18.48
C ALA A 138 -6.00 -16.52 -18.59
N LEU A 139 -5.51 -15.76 -17.60
CA LEU A 139 -4.15 -15.24 -17.54
C LEU A 139 -3.09 -16.35 -17.58
N ARG A 140 -3.33 -17.47 -16.88
CA ARG A 140 -2.47 -18.67 -16.96
C ARG A 140 -2.24 -19.10 -18.41
N ARG A 141 -3.29 -19.12 -19.24
CA ARG A 141 -3.16 -19.51 -20.67
C ARG A 141 -2.33 -18.51 -21.45
N VAL A 142 -2.53 -17.22 -21.20
CA VAL A 142 -1.74 -16.14 -21.83
C VAL A 142 -0.27 -16.26 -21.45
N MET A 143 0.05 -16.51 -20.17
CA MET A 143 1.42 -16.75 -19.71
C MET A 143 2.07 -17.94 -20.41
N GLU A 144 1.35 -19.06 -20.57
CA GLU A 144 1.84 -20.26 -21.27
C GLU A 144 2.12 -19.98 -22.76
N GLN A 145 1.23 -19.22 -23.40
CA GLN A 145 1.29 -18.94 -24.84
C GLN A 145 2.41 -17.96 -25.19
N HIS A 146 2.66 -16.96 -24.36
CA HIS A 146 3.57 -15.83 -24.64
C HIS A 146 4.86 -15.84 -23.80
N HIS A 147 5.21 -16.97 -23.17
CA HIS A 147 6.34 -17.10 -22.25
C HIS A 147 7.71 -16.71 -22.79
N ARG A 148 7.89 -16.62 -24.10
CA ARG A 148 9.17 -16.25 -24.75
C ARG A 148 9.27 -14.76 -25.05
N THR A 149 8.14 -14.09 -25.23
CA THR A 149 8.07 -12.70 -25.68
C THR A 149 7.49 -11.77 -24.62
N THR A 150 7.04 -12.33 -23.49
CA THR A 150 6.40 -11.56 -22.44
C THR A 150 6.78 -12.11 -21.07
N GLN A 151 7.34 -11.24 -20.25
CA GLN A 151 7.55 -11.45 -18.82
C GLN A 151 6.35 -10.90 -18.05
N PHE A 152 5.78 -11.70 -17.15
CA PHE A 152 4.75 -11.24 -16.24
C PHE A 152 5.35 -11.00 -14.86
N VAL A 153 5.14 -9.80 -14.32
CA VAL A 153 5.54 -9.44 -12.97
C VAL A 153 4.28 -9.14 -12.16
N PHE A 154 4.08 -9.88 -11.10
CA PHE A 154 2.96 -9.68 -10.18
C PHE A 154 3.46 -9.04 -8.91
N THR A 155 2.74 -8.05 -8.40
CA THR A 155 2.90 -7.60 -7.02
C THR A 155 1.68 -7.98 -6.20
N THR A 156 1.86 -8.39 -4.96
CA THR A 156 0.75 -8.75 -4.08
C THR A 156 1.09 -8.62 -2.60
N ARG A 157 0.09 -8.27 -1.80
CA ARG A 157 0.13 -8.35 -0.34
C ARG A 157 -0.40 -9.70 0.18
N GLN A 158 -1.20 -10.39 -0.62
CA GLN A 158 -1.90 -11.62 -0.27
C GLN A 158 -1.65 -12.71 -1.31
N PRO A 159 -0.47 -13.34 -1.31
CA PRO A 159 -0.12 -14.34 -2.33
C PRO A 159 -1.10 -15.53 -2.35
N THR A 160 -1.73 -15.85 -1.21
CA THR A 160 -2.70 -16.94 -1.12
C THR A 160 -3.98 -16.73 -1.91
N LYS A 161 -4.27 -15.49 -2.36
CA LYS A 161 -5.39 -15.21 -3.28
C LYS A 161 -5.08 -15.56 -4.73
N LEU A 162 -3.83 -15.79 -5.06
CA LEU A 162 -3.45 -16.26 -6.39
C LEU A 162 -3.55 -17.78 -6.46
N ILE A 163 -4.09 -18.27 -7.58
CA ILE A 163 -4.25 -19.73 -7.78
C ILE A 163 -2.90 -20.43 -7.94
N ALA A 164 -2.84 -21.69 -7.51
CA ALA A 164 -1.63 -22.50 -7.60
C ALA A 164 -0.98 -22.55 -9.01
N PRO A 165 -1.74 -22.59 -10.12
CA PRO A 165 -1.16 -22.51 -11.46
C PRO A 165 -0.39 -21.23 -11.78
N ILE A 166 -0.73 -20.09 -11.19
CA ILE A 166 0.04 -18.84 -11.31
C ILE A 166 1.33 -18.97 -10.50
N HIS A 167 1.23 -19.41 -9.24
CA HIS A 167 2.40 -19.63 -8.39
C HIS A 167 3.44 -20.53 -9.02
N SER A 168 3.03 -21.64 -9.65
CA SER A 168 3.93 -22.62 -10.27
C SER A 168 4.66 -22.09 -11.51
N ARG A 169 4.28 -20.93 -12.03
CA ARG A 169 4.85 -20.29 -13.21
C ARG A 169 5.62 -19.01 -12.90
N CYS A 170 5.67 -18.62 -11.65
CA CYS A 170 6.36 -17.41 -11.19
C CYS A 170 7.49 -17.77 -10.24
N PHE A 171 8.61 -17.09 -10.38
CA PHE A 171 9.67 -17.12 -9.39
C PHE A 171 9.28 -16.21 -8.22
N PRO A 172 9.22 -16.72 -6.98
CA PRO A 172 8.81 -15.91 -5.84
C PRO A 172 9.94 -14.98 -5.39
N VAL A 173 9.60 -13.70 -5.23
CA VAL A 173 10.47 -12.67 -4.68
C VAL A 173 9.80 -12.12 -3.41
N PRO A 174 10.01 -12.75 -2.25
CA PRO A 174 9.51 -12.21 -1.00
C PRO A 174 10.27 -10.93 -0.65
N MET A 175 9.52 -9.89 -0.35
CA MET A 175 10.01 -8.59 0.11
C MET A 175 9.54 -8.40 1.55
N ARG A 176 10.50 -8.33 2.47
CA ARG A 176 10.25 -8.00 3.87
C ARG A 176 10.07 -6.49 4.04
N THR A 177 9.65 -6.06 5.19
CA THR A 177 9.78 -4.65 5.59
C THR A 177 11.27 -4.25 5.57
N PRO A 178 11.62 -3.08 5.04
CA PRO A 178 12.95 -2.50 5.21
C PRO A 178 13.29 -2.36 6.69
N THR A 179 14.56 -2.51 7.03
CA THR A 179 15.04 -2.17 8.38
C THR A 179 15.06 -0.64 8.55
N THR A 180 15.12 -0.19 9.80
CA THR A 180 15.28 1.24 10.10
C THR A 180 16.51 1.81 9.38
N ASP A 181 17.66 1.12 9.42
CA ASP A 181 18.88 1.56 8.73
C ASP A 181 18.70 1.66 7.21
N GLU A 182 17.99 0.69 6.58
CA GLU A 182 17.70 0.74 5.14
C GLU A 182 16.77 1.89 4.78
N THR A 183 15.82 2.22 5.66
CA THR A 183 14.93 3.36 5.50
C THR A 183 15.70 4.67 5.65
N ILE A 184 16.53 4.81 6.70
CA ILE A 184 17.40 5.98 6.93
C ILE A 184 18.30 6.21 5.72
N ALA A 185 19.03 5.20 5.26
CA ALA A 185 19.92 5.34 4.10
C ALA A 185 19.16 5.83 2.84
N ARG A 186 17.90 5.43 2.70
CA ARG A 186 17.07 5.92 1.59
C ARG A 186 16.67 7.38 1.77
N LEU A 187 16.27 7.77 2.99
CA LEU A 187 15.93 9.17 3.32
C LEU A 187 17.13 10.09 3.16
N GLU A 188 18.31 9.69 3.65
CA GLU A 188 19.58 10.42 3.46
C GLU A 188 19.84 10.71 1.98
N THR A 189 19.74 9.67 1.13
CA THR A 189 19.93 9.83 -0.32
C THR A 189 18.98 10.86 -0.94
N ILE A 190 17.74 10.91 -0.48
CA ILE A 190 16.72 11.84 -0.99
C ILE A 190 16.98 13.26 -0.46
N CYS A 191 17.23 13.41 0.85
CA CYS A 191 17.51 14.69 1.48
C CYS A 191 18.78 15.34 0.89
N ASP A 192 19.84 14.55 0.66
CA ASP A 192 21.06 15.03 0.00
C ASP A 192 20.78 15.52 -1.42
N ALA A 193 19.92 14.84 -2.17
CA ALA A 193 19.56 15.22 -3.54
C ALA A 193 18.68 16.48 -3.62
N GLU A 194 17.88 16.73 -2.58
CA GLU A 194 17.00 17.91 -2.46
C GLU A 194 17.66 19.07 -1.71
N ASP A 195 18.91 18.92 -1.26
CA ASP A 195 19.66 19.90 -0.45
C ASP A 195 18.92 20.27 0.86
N ILE A 196 18.24 19.29 1.46
CA ILE A 196 17.52 19.41 2.74
C ILE A 196 18.48 19.09 3.89
N ALA A 197 18.58 20.01 4.85
CA ALA A 197 19.33 19.75 6.08
C ALA A 197 18.59 18.72 6.96
N TYR A 198 19.33 17.78 7.53
CA TYR A 198 18.75 16.76 8.42
C TYR A 198 19.72 16.39 9.55
N ASP A 199 19.20 15.82 10.63
CA ASP A 199 19.97 15.15 11.65
C ASP A 199 19.61 13.66 11.74
N THR A 200 20.50 12.88 12.35
CA THR A 200 20.30 11.42 12.48
C THR A 200 19.06 11.09 13.31
N ASP A 201 18.79 11.86 14.36
CA ASP A 201 17.66 11.63 15.26
C ASP A 201 16.31 11.85 14.53
N GLY A 202 16.24 12.84 13.63
CA GLY A 202 15.07 13.11 12.80
C GLY A 202 14.80 11.99 11.80
N LEU A 203 15.84 11.51 11.13
CA LEU A 203 15.74 10.37 10.20
C LEU A 203 15.32 9.09 10.92
N GLU A 204 15.91 8.80 12.09
CA GLU A 204 15.54 7.64 12.93
C GLU A 204 14.10 7.73 13.41
N PHE A 205 13.63 8.93 13.78
CA PHE A 205 12.27 9.15 14.20
C PHE A 205 11.27 8.87 13.07
N VAL A 206 11.47 9.45 11.88
CA VAL A 206 10.61 9.22 10.71
C VAL A 206 10.62 7.75 10.30
N ALA A 207 11.79 7.11 10.25
CA ALA A 207 11.92 5.71 9.88
C ALA A 207 11.23 4.77 10.88
N SER A 208 11.29 5.12 12.18
CA SER A 208 10.65 4.35 13.25
C SER A 208 9.12 4.53 13.25
N ALA A 209 8.65 5.75 13.04
CA ALA A 209 7.22 6.06 12.97
C ALA A 209 6.52 5.34 11.80
N ALA A 210 7.20 5.22 10.67
CA ALA A 210 6.68 4.54 9.49
C ALA A 210 6.58 3.01 9.61
N ASP A 211 7.12 2.39 10.67
CA ASP A 211 7.05 0.93 10.96
C ASP A 211 7.36 0.04 9.73
N GLY A 212 8.33 0.47 8.92
CA GLY A 212 8.79 -0.24 7.73
C GLY A 212 7.93 -0.02 6.47
N ASP A 213 6.97 0.90 6.47
CA ASP A 213 6.35 1.44 5.26
C ASP A 213 7.25 2.55 4.68
N LEU A 214 8.09 2.18 3.70
CA LEU A 214 9.03 3.11 3.07
C LEU A 214 8.31 4.26 2.34
N ARG A 215 7.12 4.03 1.83
CA ARG A 215 6.32 5.08 1.18
C ARG A 215 5.90 6.13 2.20
N GLU A 216 5.41 5.70 3.34
CA GLU A 216 5.02 6.59 4.43
C GLU A 216 6.22 7.37 4.95
N ALA A 217 7.36 6.71 5.18
CA ALA A 217 8.60 7.38 5.58
C ALA A 217 9.01 8.50 4.61
N ILE A 218 8.99 8.24 3.30
CA ILE A 218 9.36 9.23 2.29
C ILE A 218 8.36 10.38 2.23
N LEU A 219 7.06 10.10 2.32
CA LEU A 219 6.02 11.15 2.31
C LEU A 219 6.10 12.02 3.56
N THR A 220 6.31 11.43 4.74
CA THR A 220 6.52 12.17 5.98
C THR A 220 7.74 13.07 5.90
N ALA A 221 8.87 12.53 5.42
CA ALA A 221 10.09 13.31 5.24
C ALA A 221 9.88 14.48 4.27
N GLN A 222 9.19 14.25 3.14
CA GLN A 222 8.86 15.33 2.19
C GLN A 222 7.97 16.39 2.83
N THR A 223 6.91 15.99 3.53
CA THR A 223 5.99 16.93 4.19
C THR A 223 6.73 17.77 5.23
N THR A 224 7.59 17.16 6.05
CA THR A 224 8.41 17.86 7.04
C THR A 224 9.34 18.87 6.35
N ALA A 225 10.03 18.46 5.30
CA ALA A 225 10.93 19.34 4.55
C ALA A 225 10.19 20.51 3.87
N GLU A 226 8.99 20.29 3.35
CA GLU A 226 8.17 21.34 2.72
C GLU A 226 7.62 22.35 3.73
N GLN A 227 7.29 21.91 4.94
CA GLN A 227 6.75 22.76 6.00
C GLN A 227 7.84 23.52 6.76
N GLU A 228 8.91 22.84 7.14
CA GLU A 228 9.91 23.35 8.08
C GLU A 228 11.26 23.70 7.43
N GLY A 229 11.52 23.19 6.22
CA GLY A 229 12.78 23.42 5.51
C GLY A 229 13.95 22.55 5.96
N GLU A 230 13.78 21.77 7.01
CA GLU A 230 14.78 20.84 7.53
C GLU A 230 14.09 19.60 8.17
N LEU A 231 14.81 18.49 8.28
CA LEU A 231 14.33 17.25 8.85
C LEU A 231 15.12 16.90 10.12
N THR A 232 14.66 17.45 11.24
CA THR A 232 15.20 17.19 12.59
C THR A 232 14.18 16.40 13.41
N MET A 233 14.60 15.86 14.55
CA MET A 233 13.68 15.20 15.49
C MET A 233 12.49 16.10 15.86
N GLN A 234 12.75 17.40 16.09
CA GLN A 234 11.70 18.36 16.49
C GLN A 234 10.72 18.60 15.34
N THR A 235 11.22 18.92 14.14
CA THR A 235 10.37 19.23 12.98
C THR A 235 9.58 18.02 12.52
N ALA A 236 10.17 16.83 12.54
CA ALA A 236 9.47 15.59 12.22
C ALA A 236 8.38 15.26 13.27
N TYR A 237 8.65 15.51 14.56
CA TYR A 237 7.65 15.33 15.62
C TYR A 237 6.49 16.31 15.48
N GLU A 238 6.76 17.57 15.17
CA GLU A 238 5.73 18.60 14.96
C GLU A 238 4.87 18.24 13.72
N THR A 239 5.49 17.87 12.60
CA THR A 239 4.77 17.44 11.39
C THR A 239 3.90 16.20 11.62
N LEU A 240 4.43 15.19 12.32
CA LEU A 240 3.65 13.98 12.63
C LEU A 240 2.56 14.26 13.68
N GLY A 241 2.78 15.21 14.58
CA GLY A 241 1.77 15.69 15.53
C GLY A 241 0.62 16.43 14.83
N ASP A 242 0.93 17.17 13.77
CA ASP A 242 -0.08 17.83 12.92
C ASP A 242 -0.80 16.86 11.96
N ILE A 243 -0.12 15.77 11.57
CA ILE A 243 -0.69 14.73 10.69
C ILE A 243 -1.43 13.65 11.49
N GLY A 244 -1.04 13.41 12.76
CA GLY A 244 -1.57 12.35 13.59
C GLY A 244 -2.23 12.92 14.86
N ASP A 245 -3.52 12.70 14.98
CA ASP A 245 -4.30 12.98 16.19
C ASP A 245 -4.00 11.96 17.31
N ASP A 246 -2.75 11.48 17.41
CA ASP A 246 -2.34 10.44 18.38
C ASP A 246 -2.59 10.88 19.81
N GLU A 247 -2.34 12.13 20.13
CA GLU A 247 -2.62 12.69 21.47
C GLU A 247 -4.14 12.75 21.71
N ALA A 248 -4.91 13.22 20.73
CA ALA A 248 -6.37 13.26 20.83
C ALA A 248 -6.97 11.84 20.93
N ILE A 249 -6.44 10.88 20.15
CA ILE A 249 -6.84 9.47 20.25
C ILE A 249 -6.47 8.87 21.61
N ALA A 250 -5.27 9.18 22.12
CA ALA A 250 -4.82 8.75 23.44
C ALA A 250 -5.70 9.33 24.57
N ASP A 251 -6.09 10.60 24.44
CA ASP A 251 -7.00 11.27 25.35
C ASP A 251 -8.39 10.65 25.30
N ALA A 252 -8.92 10.34 24.14
CA ALA A 252 -10.20 9.65 23.99
C ALA A 252 -10.20 8.27 24.66
N LEU A 253 -9.10 7.49 24.51
CA LEU A 253 -8.93 6.20 25.19
C LEU A 253 -8.84 6.38 26.71
N THR A 254 -8.11 7.38 27.17
CA THR A 254 -7.94 7.68 28.61
C THR A 254 -9.24 8.13 29.23
N ALA A 255 -9.96 9.04 28.59
CA ALA A 255 -11.27 9.51 29.01
C ALA A 255 -12.31 8.37 29.09
N ALA A 256 -12.36 7.53 28.05
CA ALA A 256 -13.24 6.36 28.04
C ALA A 256 -12.92 5.41 29.20
N ARG A 257 -11.64 5.13 29.47
CA ARG A 257 -11.19 4.29 30.58
C ARG A 257 -11.55 4.87 31.96
N ALA A 258 -11.53 6.21 32.09
CA ALA A 258 -11.92 6.91 33.29
C ALA A 258 -13.45 6.98 33.47
N GLY A 259 -14.25 6.56 32.47
CA GLY A 259 -15.70 6.71 32.46
C GLY A 259 -16.18 8.10 32.05
N GLU A 260 -15.30 8.95 31.56
CA GLU A 260 -15.56 10.31 31.08
C GLU A 260 -16.05 10.29 29.63
N PHE A 261 -17.18 9.57 29.40
CA PHE A 261 -17.67 9.30 28.04
C PHE A 261 -18.12 10.55 27.28
N SER A 262 -18.42 11.66 27.94
CA SER A 262 -18.73 12.93 27.29
C SER A 262 -17.51 13.48 26.55
N ASP A 263 -16.35 13.41 27.19
CA ASP A 263 -15.08 13.93 26.66
C ASP A 263 -14.56 13.03 25.57
N ALA A 264 -14.55 11.70 25.79
CA ALA A 264 -14.23 10.74 24.75
C ALA A 264 -15.10 10.91 23.48
N ARG A 265 -16.40 11.19 23.68
CA ARG A 265 -17.32 11.43 22.58
C ARG A 265 -17.00 12.74 21.82
N GLY A 266 -16.66 13.80 22.56
CA GLY A 266 -16.27 15.09 21.97
C GLY A 266 -15.05 14.91 21.05
N THR A 267 -14.01 14.28 21.59
CA THR A 267 -12.78 14.00 20.83
C THR A 267 -13.04 13.15 19.59
N LEU A 268 -13.84 12.07 19.69
CA LEU A 268 -14.20 11.26 18.49
C LEU A 268 -15.01 12.06 17.48
N ASP A 269 -15.83 13.01 17.90
CA ASP A 269 -16.61 13.88 17.02
C ASP A 269 -15.69 14.80 16.22
N ASP A 270 -14.74 15.41 16.91
CA ASP A 270 -13.75 16.29 16.29
C ASP A 270 -12.87 15.52 15.29
N LEU A 271 -12.40 14.32 15.64
CA LEU A 271 -11.62 13.46 14.75
C LEU A 271 -12.39 13.02 13.49
N LEU A 272 -13.68 12.69 13.64
CA LEU A 272 -14.51 12.28 12.50
C LEU A 272 -14.96 13.46 11.64
N SER A 273 -15.18 14.66 12.22
CA SER A 273 -15.67 15.83 11.47
C SER A 273 -14.56 16.72 10.93
N ASP A 274 -13.57 17.03 11.73
CA ASP A 274 -12.51 17.99 11.42
C ASP A 274 -11.18 17.28 11.10
N GLY A 275 -10.88 16.14 11.73
CA GLY A 275 -9.68 15.32 11.50
C GLY A 275 -9.73 14.51 10.22
N GLY A 276 -10.86 14.47 9.50
CA GLY A 276 -10.99 13.78 8.21
C GLY A 276 -10.98 12.25 8.26
N TYR A 277 -11.11 11.66 9.44
CA TYR A 277 -11.18 10.21 9.61
C TYR A 277 -12.55 9.66 9.20
N ASP A 278 -12.58 8.53 8.52
CA ASP A 278 -13.74 7.64 8.53
C ASP A 278 -13.68 6.68 9.73
N GLY A 279 -14.80 6.07 10.07
CA GLY A 279 -14.89 5.22 11.26
C GLY A 279 -13.94 4.03 11.26
N LYS A 280 -13.59 3.48 10.09
CA LYS A 280 -12.67 2.33 9.98
C LYS A 280 -11.21 2.74 10.14
N THR A 281 -10.85 3.87 9.55
CA THR A 281 -9.52 4.45 9.71
C THR A 281 -9.30 4.82 11.17
N LEU A 282 -10.27 5.50 11.80
CA LEU A 282 -10.17 5.86 13.22
C LEU A 282 -10.14 4.63 14.14
N LEU A 283 -10.87 3.55 13.81
CA LEU A 283 -10.78 2.29 14.54
C LEU A 283 -9.36 1.70 14.47
N THR A 284 -8.74 1.74 13.31
CA THR A 284 -7.36 1.26 13.10
C THR A 284 -6.37 2.07 13.93
N GLU A 285 -6.50 3.40 13.91
CA GLU A 285 -5.65 4.31 14.68
C GLU A 285 -5.85 4.15 16.20
N LEU A 286 -7.08 4.01 16.66
CA LEU A 286 -7.37 3.68 18.08
C LEU A 286 -6.63 2.41 18.52
N LEU A 287 -6.60 1.38 17.69
CA LEU A 287 -5.87 0.14 17.99
C LEU A 287 -4.35 0.32 17.95
N ARG A 288 -3.84 1.16 17.06
CA ARG A 288 -2.43 1.48 16.94
C ARG A 288 -1.95 2.24 18.18
N VAL A 289 -2.63 3.33 18.51
CA VAL A 289 -2.32 4.17 19.67
C VAL A 289 -2.46 3.40 20.98
N ALA A 290 -3.52 2.58 21.13
CA ALA A 290 -3.67 1.74 22.31
C ALA A 290 -2.49 0.80 22.56
N ARG A 291 -1.87 0.28 21.51
CA ARG A 291 -0.68 -0.61 21.62
C ARG A 291 0.57 0.15 22.06
N SER A 292 0.72 1.41 21.69
CA SER A 292 1.86 2.25 22.07
C SER A 292 1.74 2.81 23.49
N GLN A 293 0.53 2.85 24.07
CA GLN A 293 0.31 3.36 25.41
C GLN A 293 0.82 2.40 26.49
N SER A 294 1.90 2.77 27.17
CA SER A 294 2.47 2.01 28.29
C SER A 294 1.52 1.90 29.51
N ALA A 295 0.51 2.75 29.60
CA ALA A 295 -0.49 2.77 30.66
C ALA A 295 -1.56 1.68 30.52
N LEU A 296 -1.68 1.04 29.34
CA LEU A 296 -2.64 -0.03 29.07
C LEU A 296 -2.03 -1.41 29.28
N GLY A 297 -2.72 -2.23 30.07
CA GLY A 297 -2.32 -3.62 30.30
C GLY A 297 -2.60 -4.51 29.06
N SER A 298 -1.82 -5.58 28.88
CA SER A 298 -1.99 -6.54 27.77
C SER A 298 -3.43 -7.09 27.68
N ASP A 299 -4.10 -7.29 28.81
CA ASP A 299 -5.48 -7.78 28.85
C ASP A 299 -6.48 -6.72 28.37
N GLU A 300 -6.21 -5.44 28.63
CA GLU A 300 -7.04 -4.33 28.17
C GLU A 300 -6.92 -4.16 26.66
N ILE A 301 -5.69 -4.23 26.16
CA ILE A 301 -5.39 -4.22 24.70
C ILE A 301 -6.05 -5.41 24.00
N ALA A 302 -5.96 -6.61 24.57
CA ALA A 302 -6.58 -7.81 23.99
C ALA A 302 -8.12 -7.70 23.95
N ARG A 303 -8.73 -7.13 24.98
CA ARG A 303 -10.18 -6.85 24.99
C ARG A 303 -10.57 -5.84 23.93
N LEU A 304 -9.81 -4.74 23.80
CA LEU A 304 -10.07 -3.73 22.78
C LEU A 304 -10.03 -4.34 21.37
N HIS A 305 -9.02 -5.15 21.05
CA HIS A 305 -8.93 -5.84 19.77
C HIS A 305 -10.11 -6.79 19.52
N LYS A 306 -10.56 -7.49 20.54
CA LYS A 306 -11.70 -8.40 20.41
C LYS A 306 -13.00 -7.65 20.11
N LEU A 307 -13.23 -6.55 20.77
CA LEU A 307 -14.40 -5.67 20.55
C LEU A 307 -14.29 -4.95 19.20
N ALA A 308 -13.08 -4.55 18.80
CA ALA A 308 -12.83 -3.92 17.51
C ALA A 308 -13.23 -4.79 16.32
N GLY A 309 -13.02 -6.11 16.41
CA GLY A 309 -13.49 -7.04 15.36
C GLY A 309 -15.01 -7.04 15.16
N ALA A 310 -15.78 -6.81 16.21
CA ALA A 310 -17.23 -6.64 16.11
C ALA A 310 -17.61 -5.25 15.59
N ALA A 311 -16.90 -4.21 16.07
CA ALA A 311 -17.11 -2.83 15.62
C ALA A 311 -16.79 -2.63 14.13
N ASP A 312 -15.76 -3.26 13.60
CA ASP A 312 -15.42 -3.22 12.16
C ASP A 312 -16.57 -3.73 11.28
N HIS A 313 -17.24 -4.79 11.74
CA HIS A 313 -18.42 -5.31 11.04
C HIS A 313 -19.59 -4.30 11.12
N GLU A 314 -19.85 -3.72 12.28
CA GLU A 314 -20.92 -2.73 12.46
C GLU A 314 -20.64 -1.44 11.65
N LEU A 315 -19.41 -0.96 11.61
CA LEU A 315 -18.97 0.16 10.76
C LEU A 315 -19.14 -0.12 9.26
N SER A 316 -19.04 -1.40 8.84
CA SER A 316 -19.26 -1.79 7.44
C SER A 316 -20.72 -1.77 7.01
N GLU A 317 -21.65 -1.97 7.93
CA GLU A 317 -23.10 -2.07 7.70
C GLU A 317 -23.89 -0.90 8.28
N GLY A 318 -23.29 -0.14 9.21
CA GLY A 318 -23.92 0.95 9.93
C GLY A 318 -23.95 2.26 9.17
N LEU A 319 -24.72 3.22 9.71
CA LEU A 319 -24.89 4.56 9.14
C LEU A 319 -24.25 5.66 10.01
N ASP A 320 -23.71 5.33 11.18
CA ASP A 320 -23.17 6.29 12.14
C ASP A 320 -21.89 5.76 12.80
N ASP A 321 -20.76 6.14 12.24
CA ASP A 321 -19.44 5.74 12.70
C ASP A 321 -19.18 6.11 14.16
N LYS A 322 -19.61 7.29 14.58
CA LYS A 322 -19.49 7.78 15.95
C LYS A 322 -20.22 6.89 16.93
N LEU A 323 -21.44 6.45 16.60
CA LEU A 323 -22.22 5.57 17.46
C LEU A 323 -21.50 4.24 17.69
N HIS A 324 -20.95 3.65 16.62
CA HIS A 324 -20.25 2.36 16.70
C HIS A 324 -18.94 2.45 17.48
N LEU A 325 -18.15 3.52 17.26
CA LEU A 325 -16.91 3.76 18.01
C LEU A 325 -17.17 4.06 19.50
N MET A 326 -18.20 4.84 19.81
CA MET A 326 -18.59 5.08 21.20
C MET A 326 -19.10 3.80 21.90
N HIS A 327 -19.84 2.96 21.18
CA HIS A 327 -20.25 1.64 21.69
C HIS A 327 -19.04 0.76 22.01
N LEU A 328 -18.05 0.74 21.11
CA LEU A 328 -16.78 0.05 21.33
C LEU A 328 -16.09 0.53 22.61
N LEU A 329 -15.85 1.85 22.73
CA LEU A 329 -15.14 2.42 23.87
C LEU A 329 -15.89 2.23 25.20
N THR A 330 -17.21 2.35 25.20
CA THR A 330 -18.04 2.10 26.39
C THR A 330 -17.97 0.63 26.82
N ALA A 331 -18.10 -0.31 25.88
CA ALA A 331 -18.01 -1.73 26.17
C ALA A 331 -16.61 -2.12 26.68
N TRP A 332 -15.56 -1.51 26.11
CA TRP A 332 -14.18 -1.73 26.54
C TRP A 332 -13.93 -1.22 27.97
N ALA A 333 -14.37 0.00 28.27
CA ALA A 333 -14.26 0.60 29.58
C ALA A 333 -15.03 -0.18 30.67
N ASP A 334 -16.21 -0.72 30.34
CA ASP A 334 -17.00 -1.60 31.19
C ASP A 334 -16.38 -3.00 31.39
N GLY A 335 -15.25 -3.28 30.78
CA GLY A 335 -14.59 -4.60 30.86
C GLY A 335 -15.29 -5.70 30.08
N ARG A 336 -16.21 -5.38 29.16
CA ARG A 336 -16.93 -6.36 28.34
C ARG A 336 -16.00 -7.02 27.33
N THR A 337 -16.39 -8.19 26.87
CA THR A 337 -15.68 -8.94 25.82
C THR A 337 -16.52 -9.17 24.57
N ASP A 338 -17.75 -8.66 24.54
CA ASP A 338 -18.67 -8.77 23.40
C ASP A 338 -19.55 -7.50 23.36
N LEU A 339 -19.76 -6.93 22.16
CA LEU A 339 -20.66 -5.79 21.94
C LEU A 339 -22.14 -6.15 22.06
N ARG A 340 -22.50 -7.41 21.83
CA ARG A 340 -23.90 -7.90 21.76
C ARG A 340 -24.51 -8.25 23.10
N THR A 341 -23.73 -8.37 24.16
CA THR A 341 -24.23 -8.75 25.48
C THR A 341 -24.71 -7.48 26.21
N MET A 342 -26.01 -7.19 26.13
CA MET A 342 -26.62 -6.30 27.09
C MET A 342 -26.67 -7.00 28.46
N ALA A 343 -26.19 -6.31 29.51
CA ALA A 343 -26.29 -6.77 30.90
C ALA A 343 -27.73 -6.72 31.39
#